data_90914fe4ad6f3a6dbd4a3ca579506b30
#
_entry.id   90914fe4ad6f3a6dbd4a3ca579506b30
#
_cell.length_a   1.000
_cell.length_b   1.000
_cell.length_c   1.000
_cell.angle_alpha   90.00
_cell.angle_beta   90.00
_cell.angle_gamma   90.00
#
_symmetry.space_group_name_H-M   'P 1'
#
loop_
_entity.id
_entity.type
_entity.pdbx_description
1 polymer ?
#
loop_
_entity_poly.entity_id
_entity_poly.type
_entity_poly.pdbx_seq_one_letter_code
_entity_poly.pdbx_strand_id
1 'polypeptide(L)'
;FSLQGVTIPPGEHFLTILSFEALEDIACLDNVVLSGVGGNALDYTGGDCADLDYEPVVVDISLEVTSENSLDVLVSCPVSLAGFQFNLEGVSILSASGGAAEEAGFTISNSATMILGFSLQGATIPAGDYTLTSIEFEAIDDQVCLANVILSGAGGDGLDTNVGDCQDIP
;
A
#
# COMPACT_ATOMS: atom_id res chain seq x y z
N PHE A 1 12.71 -24.21 22.25
CA PHE A 1 13.22 -24.96 23.41
C PHE A 1 14.05 -26.14 22.92
N SER A 2 14.94 -26.68 23.82
CA SER A 2 15.82 -27.78 23.42
C SER A 2 15.23 -29.11 23.85
N LEU A 3 15.01 -30.05 22.92
CA LEU A 3 14.59 -31.41 23.17
C LEU A 3 15.72 -32.28 23.83
N GLN A 4 16.96 -31.80 23.74
CA GLN A 4 18.14 -32.47 24.25
C GLN A 4 18.61 -31.92 25.61
N GLY A 5 17.85 -31.02 26.22
CA GLY A 5 18.19 -30.36 27.48
C GLY A 5 19.37 -29.40 27.44
N VAL A 6 19.74 -28.94 26.24
CA VAL A 6 20.81 -27.94 26.09
C VAL A 6 20.28 -26.56 26.57
N THR A 7 21.11 -25.86 27.35
CA THR A 7 20.78 -24.55 27.90
C THR A 7 21.75 -23.48 27.37
N ILE A 8 21.28 -22.26 27.36
CA ILE A 8 22.15 -21.08 27.12
C ILE A 8 22.87 -20.79 28.44
N PRO A 9 24.20 -20.68 28.45
CA PRO A 9 24.95 -20.39 29.69
C PRO A 9 24.59 -19.00 30.23
N PRO A 10 24.86 -18.74 31.53
CA PRO A 10 24.74 -17.39 32.07
C PRO A 10 25.62 -16.38 31.32
N GLY A 11 25.12 -15.17 31.11
CA GLY A 11 25.81 -14.11 30.43
C GLY A 11 24.90 -13.25 29.56
N GLU A 12 25.48 -12.34 28.83
CA GLU A 12 24.79 -11.50 27.84
C GLU A 12 24.80 -12.21 26.50
N HIS A 13 23.64 -12.44 25.93
CA HIS A 13 23.47 -13.18 24.66
C HIS A 13 22.39 -12.57 23.80
N PHE A 14 22.60 -12.62 22.49
CA PHE A 14 21.51 -12.51 21.53
C PHE A 14 20.75 -13.83 21.48
N LEU A 15 19.47 -13.81 21.80
CA LEU A 15 18.64 -15.01 21.75
C LEU A 15 18.23 -15.36 20.32
N THR A 16 17.90 -14.36 19.54
CA THR A 16 17.47 -14.51 18.16
C THR A 16 17.55 -13.15 17.43
N ILE A 17 17.54 -13.21 16.12
CA ILE A 17 17.41 -12.04 15.24
C ILE A 17 16.08 -12.21 14.52
N LEU A 18 15.26 -11.17 14.55
CA LEU A 18 13.97 -11.11 13.86
C LEU A 18 14.10 -10.13 12.69
N SER A 19 13.63 -10.55 11.53
CA SER A 19 13.40 -9.64 10.39
C SER A 19 11.89 -9.44 10.29
N PHE A 20 11.46 -8.21 10.22
CA PHE A 20 10.05 -7.83 10.17
C PHE A 20 9.90 -6.56 9.33
N GLU A 21 8.67 -6.30 8.90
CA GLU A 21 8.25 -5.03 8.33
C GLU A 21 7.55 -4.23 9.43
N ALA A 22 7.95 -2.97 9.61
CA ALA A 22 7.33 -2.11 10.61
C ALA A 22 5.95 -1.66 10.11
N LEU A 23 4.96 -1.70 11.00
CA LEU A 23 3.60 -1.20 10.76
C LEU A 23 3.27 -0.01 11.68
N GLU A 24 4.12 0.22 12.69
CA GLU A 24 4.00 1.28 13.67
C GLU A 24 5.40 1.74 14.10
N ASP A 25 5.48 2.89 14.75
CA ASP A 25 6.75 3.53 15.17
C ASP A 25 7.51 2.75 16.25
N ILE A 26 6.86 1.82 16.93
CA ILE A 26 7.43 1.10 18.07
C ILE A 26 7.26 -0.42 17.95
N ALA A 27 8.27 -1.16 18.42
CA ALA A 27 8.19 -2.59 18.64
C ALA A 27 8.39 -2.94 20.11
N CYS A 28 7.46 -3.71 20.66
CA CYS A 28 7.51 -4.17 22.05
C CYS A 28 7.56 -5.68 22.14
N LEU A 29 8.26 -6.20 23.15
CA LEU A 29 8.16 -7.61 23.51
C LEU A 29 7.02 -7.76 24.51
N ASP A 30 6.05 -8.60 24.19
CA ASP A 30 4.93 -8.94 25.06
C ASP A 30 4.85 -10.45 25.30
N ASN A 31 4.25 -10.83 26.43
CA ASN A 31 4.04 -12.23 26.80
C ASN A 31 5.30 -13.10 26.75
N VAL A 32 6.43 -12.56 27.18
CA VAL A 32 7.71 -13.26 27.18
C VAL A 32 7.67 -14.39 28.20
N VAL A 33 8.05 -15.60 27.79
CA VAL A 33 8.19 -16.76 28.66
C VAL A 33 9.61 -17.29 28.61
N LEU A 34 10.32 -17.25 29.74
CA LEU A 34 11.66 -17.81 29.89
C LEU A 34 11.59 -19.01 30.81
N SER A 35 12.29 -20.06 30.43
CA SER A 35 12.37 -21.30 31.23
C SER A 35 13.80 -21.64 31.58
N GLY A 36 14.04 -21.91 32.83
CA GLY A 36 15.32 -22.42 33.34
C GLY A 36 15.46 -23.94 33.20
N VAL A 37 16.55 -24.47 33.77
CA VAL A 37 16.83 -25.89 33.83
C VAL A 37 15.66 -26.63 34.54
N GLY A 38 15.19 -27.70 33.94
CA GLY A 38 14.05 -28.47 34.47
C GLY A 38 12.69 -27.88 34.11
N GLY A 39 12.61 -26.84 33.28
CA GLY A 39 11.36 -26.26 32.79
C GLY A 39 10.69 -25.29 33.78
N ASN A 40 11.38 -24.86 34.82
CA ASN A 40 10.84 -23.87 35.75
C ASN A 40 10.79 -22.50 35.06
N ALA A 41 9.71 -21.75 35.25
CA ALA A 41 9.61 -20.37 34.79
C ALA A 41 10.69 -19.50 35.49
N LEU A 42 11.28 -18.59 34.72
CA LEU A 42 12.21 -17.60 35.24
C LEU A 42 11.50 -16.25 35.27
N ASP A 43 11.73 -15.49 36.34
CA ASP A 43 11.33 -14.10 36.40
C ASP A 43 12.20 -13.30 35.43
N TYR A 44 11.60 -12.38 34.71
CA TYR A 44 12.31 -11.48 33.79
C TYR A 44 11.90 -10.03 34.01
N THR A 45 12.81 -9.15 33.70
CA THR A 45 12.49 -7.71 33.56
C THR A 45 12.52 -7.38 32.07
N GLY A 46 11.37 -6.96 31.52
CA GLY A 46 11.31 -6.49 30.15
C GLY A 46 12.10 -5.17 29.97
N GLY A 47 12.68 -4.98 28.82
CA GLY A 47 13.20 -3.68 28.40
C GLY A 47 12.09 -2.78 27.88
N ASP A 48 12.44 -1.52 27.60
CA ASP A 48 11.58 -0.58 26.89
C ASP A 48 11.30 -1.07 25.47
N CYS A 49 10.21 -0.57 24.85
CA CYS A 49 9.95 -0.77 23.45
C CYS A 49 11.05 -0.10 22.60
N ALA A 50 11.36 -0.66 21.46
CA ALA A 50 12.28 -0.06 20.50
C ALA A 50 11.54 0.91 19.58
N ASP A 51 12.11 2.10 19.37
CA ASP A 51 11.68 3.03 18.32
C ASP A 51 12.16 2.50 16.96
N LEU A 52 11.28 2.50 15.96
CA LEU A 52 11.52 1.90 14.66
C LEU A 52 11.69 2.90 13.52
N ASP A 53 11.58 4.21 13.79
CA ASP A 53 11.61 5.26 12.75
C ASP A 53 10.71 4.89 11.53
N TYR A 54 9.48 4.41 11.82
CA TYR A 54 8.52 4.04 10.78
C TYR A 54 7.96 5.30 10.12
N GLU A 55 8.13 5.40 8.81
CA GLU A 55 7.45 6.40 8.00
C GLU A 55 6.37 5.72 7.14
N PRO A 56 5.09 6.08 7.29
CA PRO A 56 4.03 5.51 6.47
C PRO A 56 4.26 5.83 4.99
N VAL A 57 4.07 4.81 4.16
CA VAL A 57 4.12 5.00 2.71
C VAL A 57 2.82 5.63 2.26
N VAL A 58 2.87 6.89 1.81
CA VAL A 58 1.71 7.61 1.27
C VAL A 58 1.88 7.76 -0.24
N VAL A 59 0.83 7.47 -0.98
CA VAL A 59 0.75 7.63 -2.43
C VAL A 59 -0.12 8.82 -2.76
N ASP A 60 0.41 9.78 -3.51
CA ASP A 60 -0.38 10.89 -4.04
C ASP A 60 -1.08 10.44 -5.33
N ILE A 61 -2.40 10.67 -5.42
CA ILE A 61 -3.20 10.41 -6.60
C ILE A 61 -4.06 11.62 -6.91
N SER A 62 -4.07 12.06 -8.17
CA SER A 62 -4.80 13.25 -8.62
C SER A 62 -5.33 13.09 -10.03
N LEU A 63 -6.17 14.02 -10.46
CA LEU A 63 -6.72 14.10 -11.79
C LEU A 63 -6.12 15.30 -12.54
N GLU A 64 -5.93 15.16 -13.84
CA GLU A 64 -5.67 16.23 -14.78
C GLU A 64 -6.66 16.15 -15.94
N VAL A 65 -7.58 17.12 -16.02
CA VAL A 65 -8.55 17.19 -17.15
C VAL A 65 -7.81 17.69 -18.39
N THR A 66 -7.76 16.86 -19.42
CA THR A 66 -7.03 17.12 -20.66
C THR A 66 -7.92 17.69 -21.76
N SER A 67 -9.24 17.45 -21.68
CA SER A 67 -10.25 18.02 -22.57
C SER A 67 -11.66 17.93 -21.96
N GLU A 68 -12.68 18.42 -22.66
CA GLU A 68 -14.10 18.34 -22.24
C GLU A 68 -14.59 16.91 -21.96
N ASN A 69 -13.90 15.88 -22.44
CA ASN A 69 -14.32 14.48 -22.35
C ASN A 69 -13.17 13.52 -22.06
N SER A 70 -11.99 14.01 -21.64
CA SER A 70 -10.87 13.17 -21.29
C SER A 70 -10.07 13.74 -20.11
N LEU A 71 -9.51 12.84 -19.31
CA LEU A 71 -8.63 13.15 -18.20
C LEU A 71 -7.54 12.09 -18.05
N ASP A 72 -6.46 12.48 -17.39
CA ASP A 72 -5.39 11.60 -16.92
C ASP A 72 -5.46 11.43 -15.40
N VAL A 73 -5.22 10.22 -14.94
CA VAL A 73 -5.01 9.91 -13.52
C VAL A 73 -3.51 9.90 -13.25
N LEU A 74 -3.06 10.85 -12.44
CA LEU A 74 -1.65 11.01 -12.07
C LEU A 74 -1.38 10.37 -10.72
N VAL A 75 -0.25 9.69 -10.62
CA VAL A 75 0.19 9.02 -9.38
C VAL A 75 1.65 9.32 -9.12
N SER A 76 1.95 9.69 -7.86
CA SER A 76 3.30 9.69 -7.30
C SER A 76 3.37 8.61 -6.23
N CYS A 77 4.07 7.52 -6.54
CA CYS A 77 4.10 6.33 -5.70
C CYS A 77 5.54 5.97 -5.34
N PRO A 78 5.92 6.02 -4.04
CA PRO A 78 7.30 5.73 -3.62
C PRO A 78 7.64 4.23 -3.61
N VAL A 79 6.63 3.36 -3.79
CA VAL A 79 6.78 1.90 -3.85
C VAL A 79 6.12 1.33 -5.11
N SER A 80 6.34 0.05 -5.40
CA SER A 80 5.69 -0.60 -6.54
C SER A 80 4.20 -0.84 -6.27
N LEU A 81 3.36 -0.46 -7.24
CA LEU A 81 1.91 -0.62 -7.21
C LEU A 81 1.50 -1.95 -7.87
N ALA A 82 0.70 -2.77 -7.16
CA ALA A 82 0.23 -4.07 -7.65
C ALA A 82 -1.23 -4.09 -8.08
N GLY A 83 -2.01 -3.10 -7.66
CA GLY A 83 -3.41 -2.95 -8.04
C GLY A 83 -3.98 -1.61 -7.63
N PHE A 84 -5.05 -1.21 -8.30
CA PHE A 84 -5.77 0.02 -7.98
C PHE A 84 -7.25 -0.10 -8.26
N GLN A 85 -8.04 0.60 -7.47
CA GLN A 85 -9.47 0.81 -7.68
C GLN A 85 -9.82 2.23 -7.24
N PHE A 86 -10.68 2.88 -8.00
CA PHE A 86 -11.26 4.17 -7.59
C PHE A 86 -12.58 4.42 -8.33
N ASN A 87 -13.36 5.35 -7.77
CA ASN A 87 -14.56 5.88 -8.42
C ASN A 87 -14.27 7.30 -8.93
N LEU A 88 -14.99 7.68 -9.98
CA LEU A 88 -15.11 9.08 -10.42
C LEU A 88 -16.54 9.53 -10.16
N GLU A 89 -16.65 10.71 -9.54
CA GLU A 89 -17.92 11.41 -9.34
C GLU A 89 -17.99 12.61 -10.28
N GLY A 90 -19.18 12.97 -10.74
CA GLY A 90 -19.43 14.07 -11.68
C GLY A 90 -19.33 13.70 -13.17
N VAL A 91 -18.95 12.46 -13.47
CA VAL A 91 -18.80 11.97 -14.85
C VAL A 91 -19.34 10.54 -15.01
N SER A 92 -19.63 10.15 -16.26
CA SER A 92 -19.86 8.77 -16.66
C SER A 92 -18.67 8.27 -17.47
N ILE A 93 -17.96 7.27 -16.95
CA ILE A 93 -16.77 6.69 -17.58
C ILE A 93 -17.20 5.90 -18.84
N LEU A 94 -16.58 6.21 -19.97
CA LEU A 94 -16.77 5.51 -21.24
C LEU A 94 -15.70 4.45 -21.46
N SER A 95 -14.44 4.84 -21.27
CA SER A 95 -13.29 3.94 -21.41
C SER A 95 -12.14 4.36 -20.48
N ALA A 96 -11.24 3.40 -20.17
CA ALA A 96 -9.98 3.65 -19.50
C ALA A 96 -8.88 2.81 -20.16
N SER A 97 -7.76 3.43 -20.52
CA SER A 97 -6.65 2.76 -21.21
C SER A 97 -5.35 3.58 -21.11
N GLY A 98 -4.26 2.98 -21.52
CA GLY A 98 -2.95 3.66 -21.59
C GLY A 98 -2.28 3.81 -20.21
N GLY A 99 -1.25 4.64 -20.20
CA GLY A 99 -0.45 4.95 -19.03
C GLY A 99 0.38 3.76 -18.51
N ALA A 100 0.96 3.95 -17.33
CA ALA A 100 1.83 2.96 -16.70
C ALA A 100 1.12 1.63 -16.41
N ALA A 101 -0.19 1.65 -16.22
CA ALA A 101 -0.96 0.43 -16.01
C ALA A 101 -0.97 -0.48 -17.25
N GLU A 102 -1.21 0.08 -18.43
CA GLU A 102 -1.17 -0.69 -19.68
C GLU A 102 0.26 -1.12 -20.02
N GLU A 103 1.25 -0.25 -19.85
CA GLU A 103 2.67 -0.56 -20.08
C GLU A 103 3.17 -1.71 -19.19
N ALA A 104 2.69 -1.79 -17.95
CA ALA A 104 2.99 -2.88 -17.02
C ALA A 104 2.18 -4.16 -17.30
N GLY A 105 1.28 -4.15 -18.28
CA GLY A 105 0.44 -5.29 -18.64
C GLY A 105 -0.71 -5.54 -17.68
N PHE A 106 -1.21 -4.51 -17.02
CA PHE A 106 -2.43 -4.60 -16.21
C PHE A 106 -3.66 -4.77 -17.07
N THR A 107 -4.63 -5.50 -16.55
CA THR A 107 -5.99 -5.48 -17.05
C THR A 107 -6.72 -4.30 -16.42
N ILE A 108 -7.16 -3.36 -17.24
CA ILE A 108 -7.98 -2.23 -16.80
C ILE A 108 -9.43 -2.55 -17.15
N SER A 109 -10.30 -2.48 -16.17
CA SER A 109 -11.75 -2.69 -16.31
C SER A 109 -12.49 -1.49 -15.74
N ASN A 110 -13.53 -1.04 -16.43
CA ASN A 110 -14.35 0.07 -15.96
C ASN A 110 -15.85 -0.24 -16.00
N SER A 111 -16.57 0.42 -15.13
CA SER A 111 -18.02 0.65 -15.20
C SER A 111 -18.27 2.14 -15.47
N ALA A 112 -19.52 2.58 -15.46
CA ALA A 112 -19.84 4.01 -15.60
C ALA A 112 -19.25 4.90 -14.49
N THR A 113 -18.90 4.35 -13.33
CA THR A 113 -18.44 5.13 -12.17
C THR A 113 -17.17 4.62 -11.50
N MET A 114 -16.68 3.44 -11.87
CA MET A 114 -15.55 2.80 -11.18
C MET A 114 -14.52 2.28 -12.17
N ILE A 115 -13.26 2.37 -11.81
CA ILE A 115 -12.12 1.78 -12.51
C ILE A 115 -11.41 0.81 -11.58
N LEU A 116 -11.00 -0.32 -12.14
CA LEU A 116 -10.24 -1.37 -11.48
C LEU A 116 -9.05 -1.76 -12.38
N GLY A 117 -7.84 -1.71 -11.85
CA GLY A 117 -6.62 -2.16 -12.53
C GLY A 117 -5.90 -3.23 -11.71
N PHE A 118 -5.59 -4.35 -12.35
CA PHE A 118 -4.92 -5.47 -11.71
C PHE A 118 -4.12 -6.31 -12.72
N SER A 119 -3.17 -7.10 -12.20
CA SER A 119 -2.44 -8.08 -13.00
C SER A 119 -2.67 -9.50 -12.50
N LEU A 120 -3.15 -10.40 -13.38
CA LEU A 120 -3.27 -11.83 -13.07
C LEU A 120 -1.92 -12.56 -13.07
N GLN A 121 -0.88 -11.94 -13.64
CA GLN A 121 0.48 -12.49 -13.69
C GLN A 121 1.38 -11.97 -12.56
N GLY A 122 0.84 -11.14 -11.66
CA GLY A 122 1.62 -10.55 -10.57
C GLY A 122 2.58 -9.44 -11.04
N ALA A 123 2.31 -8.81 -12.19
CA ALA A 123 3.08 -7.64 -12.62
C ALA A 123 2.79 -6.45 -11.68
N THR A 124 3.78 -5.59 -11.51
CA THR A 124 3.67 -4.36 -10.72
C THR A 124 4.09 -3.17 -11.56
N ILE A 125 3.53 -2.01 -11.25
CA ILE A 125 3.99 -0.72 -11.78
C ILE A 125 5.12 -0.24 -10.85
N PRO A 126 6.32 0.08 -11.37
CA PRO A 126 7.44 0.51 -10.53
C PRO A 126 7.13 1.81 -9.76
N ALA A 127 7.87 2.05 -8.67
CA ALA A 127 7.84 3.33 -7.98
C ALA A 127 8.21 4.50 -8.92
N GLY A 128 7.55 5.64 -8.76
CA GLY A 128 7.79 6.84 -9.56
C GLY A 128 6.57 7.73 -9.73
N ASP A 129 6.73 8.75 -10.55
CA ASP A 129 5.69 9.70 -10.94
C ASP A 129 5.26 9.41 -12.37
N TYR A 130 3.97 9.19 -12.59
CA TYR A 130 3.47 8.80 -13.92
C TYR A 130 1.97 9.04 -14.08
N THR A 131 1.52 9.07 -15.34
CA THR A 131 0.11 8.86 -15.67
C THR A 131 -0.21 7.39 -15.48
N LEU A 132 -1.10 7.07 -14.54
CA LEU A 132 -1.54 5.71 -14.23
C LEU A 132 -2.37 5.15 -15.39
N THR A 133 -3.38 5.88 -15.83
CA THR A 133 -4.26 5.56 -16.94
C THR A 133 -4.96 6.82 -17.44
N SER A 134 -5.35 6.84 -18.72
CA SER A 134 -6.17 7.89 -19.30
C SER A 134 -7.63 7.43 -19.40
N ILE A 135 -8.57 8.35 -19.21
CA ILE A 135 -10.00 8.06 -19.12
C ILE A 135 -10.76 8.93 -20.10
N GLU A 136 -11.64 8.31 -20.89
CA GLU A 136 -12.68 9.01 -21.65
C GLU A 136 -13.99 8.96 -20.86
N PHE A 137 -14.68 10.09 -20.80
CA PHE A 137 -15.90 10.23 -20.03
C PHE A 137 -16.95 11.12 -20.71
N GLU A 138 -18.17 11.07 -20.23
CA GLU A 138 -19.26 12.02 -20.47
C GLU A 138 -19.50 12.81 -19.18
N ALA A 139 -19.43 14.14 -19.25
CA ALA A 139 -19.66 15.02 -18.10
C ALA A 139 -21.12 14.95 -17.64
N ILE A 140 -21.33 14.86 -16.34
CA ILE A 140 -22.63 14.91 -15.67
C ILE A 140 -22.75 16.21 -14.87
N ASP A 141 -21.63 16.61 -14.22
CA ASP A 141 -21.49 17.83 -13.43
C ASP A 141 -20.35 18.71 -14.01
N ASP A 142 -20.19 19.91 -13.46
CA ASP A 142 -19.15 20.86 -13.87
C ASP A 142 -17.75 20.48 -13.36
N GLN A 143 -17.67 19.48 -12.45
CA GLN A 143 -16.42 19.02 -11.82
C GLN A 143 -16.35 17.50 -11.81
N VAL A 144 -15.14 16.98 -11.83
CA VAL A 144 -14.84 15.57 -11.63
C VAL A 144 -13.99 15.38 -10.37
N CYS A 145 -14.35 14.39 -9.55
CA CYS A 145 -13.65 14.07 -8.29
C CYS A 145 -13.29 12.58 -8.23
N LEU A 146 -12.13 12.29 -7.59
CA LEU A 146 -11.77 10.94 -7.16
C LEU A 146 -12.50 10.58 -5.86
N ALA A 147 -13.01 9.38 -5.78
CA ALA A 147 -13.65 8.82 -4.59
C ALA A 147 -13.30 7.34 -4.41
N ASN A 148 -13.39 6.85 -3.16
CA ASN A 148 -13.18 5.44 -2.80
C ASN A 148 -11.89 4.85 -3.38
N VAL A 149 -10.79 5.59 -3.29
CA VAL A 149 -9.47 5.17 -3.79
C VAL A 149 -8.92 4.04 -2.93
N ILE A 150 -8.52 2.95 -3.59
CA ILE A 150 -7.84 1.81 -2.98
C ILE A 150 -6.64 1.50 -3.86
N LEU A 151 -5.44 1.62 -3.31
CA LEU A 151 -4.19 1.24 -3.95
C LEU A 151 -3.54 0.11 -3.14
N SER A 152 -2.92 -0.84 -3.82
CA SER A 152 -2.22 -1.95 -3.17
C SER A 152 -0.78 -2.08 -3.65
N GLY A 153 0.11 -2.30 -2.69
CA GLY A 153 1.53 -2.56 -2.93
C GLY A 153 1.82 -3.99 -3.40
N ALA A 154 3.07 -4.27 -3.73
CA ALA A 154 3.52 -5.56 -4.26
C ALA A 154 3.24 -6.76 -3.34
N GLY A 155 3.07 -6.55 -2.03
CA GLY A 155 2.68 -7.57 -1.05
C GLY A 155 1.17 -7.83 -0.99
N GLY A 156 0.36 -7.00 -1.65
CA GLY A 156 -1.11 -7.01 -1.53
C GLY A 156 -1.62 -6.14 -0.37
N ASP A 157 -0.73 -5.46 0.36
CA ASP A 157 -1.09 -4.55 1.43
C ASP A 157 -1.69 -3.26 0.88
N GLY A 158 -2.69 -2.72 1.57
CA GLY A 158 -3.27 -1.42 1.25
C GLY A 158 -2.26 -0.31 1.47
N LEU A 159 -2.22 0.66 0.54
CA LEU A 159 -1.36 1.84 0.65
C LEU A 159 -2.20 3.03 1.11
N ASP A 160 -1.64 3.84 2.01
CA ASP A 160 -2.25 5.11 2.38
C ASP A 160 -2.21 6.06 1.19
N THR A 161 -3.31 6.80 0.98
CA THR A 161 -3.47 7.67 -0.18
C THR A 161 -3.77 9.10 0.22
N ASN A 162 -3.09 10.04 -0.43
CA ASN A 162 -3.43 11.45 -0.43
C ASN A 162 -4.11 11.76 -1.78
N VAL A 163 -5.40 12.07 -1.72
CA VAL A 163 -6.23 12.29 -2.90
C VAL A 163 -6.28 13.78 -3.22
N GLY A 164 -5.96 14.13 -4.45
CA GLY A 164 -6.01 15.50 -4.96
C GLY A 164 -7.42 16.07 -5.03
N ASP A 165 -7.50 17.39 -5.20
CA ASP A 165 -8.76 18.12 -5.30
C ASP A 165 -9.54 17.75 -6.57
N CYS A 166 -10.87 17.99 -6.55
CA CYS A 166 -11.70 17.88 -7.74
C CYS A 166 -11.22 18.83 -8.84
N GLN A 167 -11.42 18.47 -10.09
CA GLN A 167 -11.02 19.26 -11.25
C GLN A 167 -12.24 19.81 -11.98
N ASP A 168 -12.15 21.07 -12.43
CA ASP A 168 -13.18 21.69 -13.26
C ASP A 168 -13.14 21.08 -14.68
N ILE A 169 -14.32 20.80 -15.24
CA ILE A 169 -14.48 20.35 -16.62
C ILE A 169 -14.73 21.61 -17.48
N PRO A 170 -13.93 21.87 -18.53
CA PRO A 170 -14.01 23.09 -19.33
C PRO A 170 -15.28 23.19 -20.17
#